data_798fb691d8c28893a429f1b4e3fbac25
#
_entry.id   798fb691d8c28893a429f1b4e3fbac25
#
_cell.length_a   1.000
_cell.length_b   1.000
_cell.length_c   1.000
_cell.angle_alpha   90.00
_cell.angle_beta   90.00
_cell.angle_gamma   90.00
#
_symmetry.space_group_name_H-M   'P 1'
#
loop_
_entity.id
_entity.type
_entity.pdbx_description
1 polymer ?
#
loop_
_entity_poly.entity_id
_entity_poly.type
_entity_poly.pdbx_seq_one_letter_code
_entity_poly.pdbx_strand_id
1 'polypeptide(L)'
;MEKPKIIALYGSPRRKGNTAALLKKAVEGARDTGAAVEEIVLRDLKLSPCLEIYGCLKAGDCAIKDDFQKVRDKILDAQGLMLASPVFFYTVSSHTKILMDRFQSLWVKKYWVDKTPLEKQNNTRKGLFISVGATKGKKLFDGLLLT
;
A
#
# COMPACT_ATOMS: atom_id res chain seq x y z
N MET A 1 -1.03 22.79 -15.56
CA MET A 1 -1.36 21.37 -15.34
C MET A 1 -1.19 21.06 -13.85
N GLU A 2 -2.12 20.35 -13.27
CA GLU A 2 -2.06 19.95 -11.86
C GLU A 2 -0.90 18.93 -11.66
N LYS A 3 -0.15 19.08 -10.57
CA LYS A 3 0.97 18.18 -10.27
C LYS A 3 0.46 16.79 -9.94
N PRO A 4 1.00 15.70 -10.53
CA PRO A 4 0.57 14.37 -10.19
C PRO A 4 0.82 14.07 -8.71
N LYS A 5 -0.19 13.59 -8.02
CA LYS A 5 -0.14 13.23 -6.60
C LYS A 5 0.30 11.79 -6.44
N ILE A 6 1.31 11.56 -5.63
CA ILE A 6 1.88 10.25 -5.34
C ILE A 6 1.88 10.03 -3.83
N ILE A 7 1.47 8.83 -3.39
CA ILE A 7 1.62 8.40 -2.00
C ILE A 7 2.80 7.45 -1.91
N ALA A 8 3.73 7.71 -1.00
CA ALA A 8 4.88 6.86 -0.72
C ALA A 8 4.74 6.22 0.66
N LEU A 9 4.59 4.89 0.70
CA LEU A 9 4.37 4.10 1.91
C LEU A 9 5.66 3.42 2.38
N TYR A 10 6.14 3.78 3.56
CA TYR A 10 7.27 3.16 4.22
C TYR A 10 6.81 1.97 5.08
N GLY A 11 6.90 0.77 4.52
CA GLY A 11 6.50 -0.48 5.18
C GLY A 11 7.56 -1.07 6.13
N SER A 12 8.78 -0.52 6.14
CA SER A 12 9.82 -0.99 7.05
C SER A 12 9.60 -0.47 8.48
N PRO A 13 9.75 -1.33 9.52
CA PRO A 13 9.77 -0.84 10.90
C PRO A 13 11.04 -0.02 11.23
N ARG A 14 12.08 -0.09 10.39
CA ARG A 14 13.31 0.69 10.54
C ARG A 14 13.23 1.97 9.74
N ARG A 15 13.21 3.14 10.41
CA ARG A 15 13.15 4.45 9.74
C ARG A 15 14.36 4.75 8.85
N LYS A 16 15.55 4.23 9.20
CA LYS A 16 16.82 4.44 8.50
C LYS A 16 17.37 3.13 7.92
N GLY A 17 16.52 2.20 7.52
CA GLY A 17 16.94 0.95 6.88
C GLY A 17 17.12 1.10 5.37
N ASN A 18 17.71 0.07 4.72
CA ASN A 18 17.98 0.06 3.28
C ASN A 18 16.72 0.26 2.44
N THR A 19 15.61 -0.38 2.82
CA THR A 19 14.32 -0.24 2.15
C THR A 19 13.83 1.22 2.16
N ALA A 20 13.95 1.87 3.33
CA ALA A 20 13.56 3.29 3.46
C ALA A 20 14.49 4.22 2.66
N ALA A 21 15.79 3.93 2.63
CA ALA A 21 16.76 4.70 1.85
C ALA A 21 16.47 4.66 0.34
N LEU A 22 16.12 3.47 -0.18
CA LEU A 22 15.74 3.32 -1.60
C LEU A 22 14.45 4.07 -1.92
N LEU A 23 13.41 3.93 -1.07
CA LEU A 23 12.16 4.66 -1.29
C LEU A 23 12.38 6.17 -1.26
N LYS A 24 13.22 6.65 -0.35
CA LYS A 24 13.56 8.08 -0.28
C LYS A 24 14.17 8.57 -1.58
N LYS A 25 15.07 7.81 -2.21
CA LYS A 25 15.63 8.16 -3.51
C LYS A 25 14.58 8.17 -4.63
N ALA A 26 13.65 7.24 -4.63
CA ALA A 26 12.54 7.25 -5.57
C ALA A 26 11.62 8.47 -5.36
N VAL A 27 11.37 8.85 -4.11
CA VAL A 27 10.60 10.06 -3.76
C VAL A 27 11.31 11.33 -4.22
N GLU A 28 12.61 11.44 -4.00
CA GLU A 28 13.43 12.56 -4.49
C GLU A 28 13.30 12.68 -6.02
N GLY A 29 13.53 11.59 -6.76
CA GLY A 29 13.38 11.58 -8.23
C GLY A 29 11.98 11.95 -8.72
N ALA A 30 10.93 11.50 -8.03
CA ALA A 30 9.56 11.89 -8.39
C ALA A 30 9.31 13.39 -8.16
N ARG A 31 9.82 13.95 -7.08
CA ARG A 31 9.72 15.39 -6.80
C ARG A 31 10.47 16.23 -7.82
N ASP A 32 11.65 15.76 -8.24
CA ASP A 32 12.47 16.43 -9.27
C ASP A 32 11.75 16.52 -10.62
N THR A 33 10.86 15.56 -10.91
CA THR A 33 10.01 15.60 -12.11
C THR A 33 8.70 16.38 -11.92
N GLY A 34 8.52 17.04 -10.77
CA GLY A 34 7.39 17.91 -10.49
C GLY A 34 6.20 17.24 -9.79
N ALA A 35 6.30 15.97 -9.38
CA ALA A 35 5.22 15.31 -8.65
C ALA A 35 5.09 15.84 -7.21
N ALA A 36 3.85 15.89 -6.71
CA ALA A 36 3.54 16.12 -5.30
C ALA A 36 3.56 14.77 -4.57
N VAL A 37 4.59 14.52 -3.75
CA VAL A 37 4.73 13.25 -3.03
C VAL A 37 4.46 13.41 -1.55
N GLU A 38 3.44 12.70 -1.06
CA GLU A 38 3.16 12.56 0.36
C GLU A 38 3.77 11.24 0.89
N GLU A 39 4.54 11.33 1.97
CA GLU A 39 5.23 10.21 2.59
C GLU A 39 4.47 9.76 3.84
N ILE A 40 4.22 8.46 3.97
CA ILE A 40 3.50 7.85 5.10
C ILE A 40 4.32 6.69 5.65
N VAL A 41 4.64 6.74 6.94
CA VAL A 41 5.37 5.68 7.65
C VAL A 41 4.38 4.77 8.36
N LEU A 42 4.21 3.54 7.87
CA LEU A 42 3.14 2.64 8.33
C LEU A 42 3.23 2.28 9.82
N ARG A 43 4.45 2.14 10.35
CA ARG A 43 4.67 1.85 11.78
C ARG A 43 4.18 2.93 12.74
N ASP A 44 3.95 4.15 12.25
CA ASP A 44 3.52 5.27 13.07
C ASP A 44 2.00 5.41 13.12
N LEU A 45 1.32 4.63 12.31
CA LEU A 45 -0.13 4.61 12.22
C LEU A 45 -0.73 3.67 13.27
N LYS A 46 -1.87 4.06 13.79
CA LYS A 46 -2.72 3.17 14.59
C LYS A 46 -3.57 2.34 13.62
N LEU A 47 -3.09 1.16 13.25
CA LEU A 47 -3.75 0.24 12.35
C LEU A 47 -4.04 -1.08 13.07
N SER A 48 -5.31 -1.43 13.19
CA SER A 48 -5.72 -2.77 13.61
C SER A 48 -5.72 -3.72 12.42
N PRO A 49 -5.36 -5.00 12.58
CA PRO A 49 -5.54 -6.01 11.53
C PRO A 49 -7.03 -6.18 11.21
N CYS A 50 -7.33 -6.81 10.09
CA CYS A 50 -8.70 -7.23 9.78
C CYS A 50 -9.15 -8.29 10.79
N LEU A 51 -10.30 -8.08 11.41
CA LEU A 51 -10.88 -8.98 12.41
C LEU A 51 -12.05 -9.81 11.85
N GLU A 52 -12.25 -9.79 10.54
CA GLU A 52 -13.35 -10.50 9.84
C GLU A 52 -14.74 -10.27 10.41
N ILE A 53 -15.01 -9.09 10.95
CA ILE A 53 -16.34 -8.71 11.49
C ILE A 53 -17.38 -8.45 10.40
N TYR A 54 -17.02 -8.59 9.14
CA TYR A 54 -17.87 -8.52 7.96
C TYR A 54 -18.73 -7.25 7.82
N GLY A 55 -18.44 -6.21 8.58
CA GLY A 55 -19.15 -4.93 8.48
C GLY A 55 -19.06 -4.30 7.08
N CYS A 56 -17.99 -4.58 6.34
CA CYS A 56 -17.83 -4.13 4.95
C CYS A 56 -18.83 -4.75 3.98
N LEU A 57 -19.40 -5.92 4.25
CA LEU A 57 -20.42 -6.52 3.42
C LEU A 57 -21.70 -5.69 3.34
N LYS A 58 -21.99 -4.89 4.36
CA LYS A 58 -23.19 -4.06 4.42
C LYS A 58 -23.02 -2.71 3.71
N ALA A 59 -21.86 -2.06 3.91
CA ALA A 59 -21.65 -0.68 3.50
C ALA A 59 -20.48 -0.49 2.52
N GLY A 60 -19.71 -1.55 2.25
CA GLY A 60 -18.48 -1.44 1.44
C GLY A 60 -17.38 -0.63 2.14
N ASP A 61 -17.49 -0.39 3.45
CA ASP A 61 -16.48 0.30 4.24
C ASP A 61 -16.06 -0.54 5.45
N CYS A 62 -14.81 -0.38 5.88
CA CYS A 62 -14.32 -1.09 7.05
C CYS A 62 -14.96 -0.56 8.33
N ALA A 63 -15.50 -1.48 9.13
CA ALA A 63 -16.14 -1.14 10.39
C ALA A 63 -15.15 -0.68 11.47
N ILE A 64 -13.89 -1.12 11.40
CA ILE A 64 -12.84 -0.70 12.33
C ILE A 64 -12.43 0.73 11.99
N LYS A 65 -12.58 1.65 12.93
CA LYS A 65 -12.25 3.07 12.77
C LYS A 65 -10.89 3.37 13.41
N ASP A 66 -9.90 3.58 12.57
CA ASP A 66 -8.52 3.91 12.93
C ASP A 66 -7.87 4.74 11.80
N ASP A 67 -6.54 4.79 11.72
CA ASP A 67 -5.86 5.57 10.67
C ASP A 67 -6.04 4.99 9.26
N PHE A 68 -6.62 3.79 9.10
CA PHE A 68 -6.83 3.16 7.80
C PHE A 68 -7.67 4.04 6.87
N GLN A 69 -8.77 4.62 7.35
CA GLN A 69 -9.65 5.43 6.51
C GLN A 69 -8.89 6.58 5.86
N LYS A 70 -8.09 7.30 6.64
CA LYS A 70 -7.30 8.44 6.15
C LYS A 70 -6.28 8.01 5.07
N VAL A 71 -5.57 6.89 5.32
CA VAL A 71 -4.57 6.37 4.38
C VAL A 71 -5.24 5.86 3.11
N ARG A 72 -6.34 5.11 3.24
CA ARG A 72 -7.14 4.64 2.12
C ARG A 72 -7.57 5.79 1.21
N ASP A 73 -8.15 6.84 1.79
CA ASP A 73 -8.69 7.97 1.02
C ASP A 73 -7.58 8.71 0.26
N LYS A 74 -6.41 8.89 0.89
CA LYS A 74 -5.23 9.46 0.24
C LYS A 74 -4.73 8.59 -0.93
N ILE A 75 -4.69 7.27 -0.76
CA ILE A 75 -4.29 6.34 -1.83
C ILE A 75 -5.30 6.36 -2.97
N LEU A 76 -6.61 6.43 -2.68
CA LEU A 76 -7.64 6.48 -3.70
C LEU A 76 -7.63 7.78 -4.51
N ASP A 77 -7.23 8.89 -3.90
CA ASP A 77 -7.11 10.20 -4.54
C ASP A 77 -5.81 10.38 -5.36
N ALA A 78 -4.82 9.52 -5.16
CA ALA A 78 -3.53 9.64 -5.83
C ALA A 78 -3.49 9.01 -7.22
N GLN A 79 -2.65 9.56 -8.12
CA GLN A 79 -2.34 9.00 -9.43
C GLN A 79 -1.23 7.97 -9.39
N GLY A 80 -0.42 7.97 -8.32
CA GLY A 80 0.68 7.02 -8.14
C GLY A 80 0.81 6.52 -6.71
N LEU A 81 1.28 5.28 -6.58
CA LEU A 81 1.58 4.65 -5.30
C LEU A 81 3.00 4.10 -5.33
N MET A 82 3.81 4.48 -4.36
CA MET A 82 5.10 3.86 -4.07
C MET A 82 4.99 3.09 -2.76
N LEU A 83 5.35 1.83 -2.75
CA LEU A 83 5.39 1.00 -1.55
C LEU A 83 6.77 0.40 -1.39
N ALA A 84 7.36 0.55 -0.22
CA ALA A 84 8.61 -0.14 0.10
C ALA A 84 8.45 -1.00 1.35
N SER A 85 8.76 -2.29 1.24
CA SER A 85 8.69 -3.24 2.34
C SER A 85 9.93 -4.13 2.36
N PRO A 86 10.55 -4.39 3.52
CA PRO A 86 11.55 -5.45 3.64
C PRO A 86 10.89 -6.81 3.44
N VAL A 87 11.69 -7.82 3.10
CA VAL A 87 11.24 -9.21 3.11
C VAL A 87 11.20 -9.71 4.55
N PHE A 88 10.01 -10.01 5.05
CA PHE A 88 9.78 -10.66 6.35
C PHE A 88 9.09 -12.00 6.11
N PHE A 89 9.75 -13.06 6.47
CA PHE A 89 9.24 -14.43 6.31
C PHE A 89 8.69 -14.70 4.89
N TYR A 90 9.49 -14.35 3.87
CA TYR A 90 9.20 -14.47 2.42
C TYR A 90 8.06 -13.59 1.88
N THR A 91 7.54 -12.66 2.65
CA THR A 91 6.51 -11.73 2.20
C THR A 91 6.79 -10.30 2.69
N VAL A 92 5.80 -9.42 2.61
CA VAL A 92 5.90 -8.04 3.11
C VAL A 92 5.95 -8.00 4.64
N SER A 93 6.35 -6.87 5.20
CA SER A 93 6.31 -6.65 6.65
C SER A 93 4.87 -6.71 7.19
N SER A 94 4.71 -7.03 8.47
CA SER A 94 3.40 -7.07 9.13
C SER A 94 2.66 -5.74 9.02
N HIS A 95 3.33 -4.60 9.15
CA HIS A 95 2.70 -3.28 8.97
C HIS A 95 2.12 -3.10 7.56
N THR A 96 2.85 -3.55 6.54
CA THR A 96 2.36 -3.54 5.16
C THR A 96 1.19 -4.50 5.00
N LYS A 97 1.29 -5.72 5.52
CA LYS A 97 0.24 -6.74 5.40
C LYS A 97 -1.05 -6.32 6.09
N ILE A 98 -0.98 -5.73 7.28
CA ILE A 98 -2.15 -5.18 7.98
C ILE A 98 -2.87 -4.15 7.11
N LEU A 99 -2.14 -3.23 6.49
CA LEU A 99 -2.74 -2.25 5.59
C LEU A 99 -3.39 -2.93 4.39
N MET A 100 -2.70 -3.87 3.73
CA MET A 100 -3.20 -4.60 2.56
C MET A 100 -4.48 -5.36 2.89
N ASP A 101 -4.53 -6.10 3.99
CA ASP A 101 -5.70 -6.88 4.39
C ASP A 101 -6.93 -5.98 4.64
N ARG A 102 -6.73 -4.77 5.12
CA ARG A 102 -7.80 -3.81 5.32
C ARG A 102 -8.41 -3.28 4.01
N PHE A 103 -7.65 -3.33 2.90
CA PHE A 103 -8.17 -3.00 1.56
C PHE A 103 -9.18 -4.02 1.05
N GLN A 104 -9.35 -5.18 1.70
CA GLN A 104 -10.45 -6.12 1.43
C GLN A 104 -11.83 -5.42 1.41
N SER A 105 -12.02 -4.38 2.22
CA SER A 105 -13.25 -3.60 2.21
C SER A 105 -13.56 -2.92 0.87
N LEU A 106 -12.55 -2.50 0.12
CA LEU A 106 -12.73 -1.91 -1.22
C LEU A 106 -13.07 -2.98 -2.26
N TRP A 107 -12.45 -4.17 -2.15
CA TRP A 107 -12.77 -5.30 -3.00
C TRP A 107 -14.24 -5.71 -2.80
N VAL A 108 -14.68 -5.83 -1.54
CA VAL A 108 -16.08 -6.11 -1.18
C VAL A 108 -17.01 -5.03 -1.71
N LYS A 109 -16.66 -3.76 -1.52
CA LYS A 109 -17.44 -2.63 -2.04
C LYS A 109 -17.66 -2.80 -3.54
N LYS A 110 -16.59 -2.98 -4.29
CA LYS A 110 -16.61 -3.02 -5.76
C LYS A 110 -17.41 -4.20 -6.30
N TYR A 111 -17.13 -5.41 -5.81
CA TYR A 111 -17.64 -6.62 -6.43
C TYR A 111 -18.89 -7.19 -5.77
N TRP A 112 -19.10 -6.94 -4.49
CA TRP A 112 -20.24 -7.50 -3.74
C TRP A 112 -21.34 -6.47 -3.49
N VAL A 113 -20.99 -5.24 -3.16
CA VAL A 113 -21.95 -4.17 -2.90
C VAL A 113 -22.38 -3.51 -4.21
N ASP A 114 -21.40 -2.95 -4.95
CA ASP A 114 -21.65 -2.23 -6.20
C ASP A 114 -21.85 -3.18 -7.40
N LYS A 115 -21.58 -4.48 -7.24
CA LYS A 115 -21.71 -5.54 -8.27
C LYS A 115 -21.01 -5.19 -9.60
N THR A 116 -19.87 -4.54 -9.52
CA THR A 116 -19.09 -4.12 -10.69
C THR A 116 -18.55 -5.37 -11.40
N PRO A 117 -18.70 -5.52 -12.73
CA PRO A 117 -18.13 -6.65 -13.46
C PRO A 117 -16.61 -6.76 -13.32
N LEU A 118 -16.07 -8.00 -13.41
CA LEU A 118 -14.64 -8.30 -13.39
C LEU A 118 -13.96 -7.98 -14.74
N GLU A 119 -14.33 -6.89 -15.38
CA GLU A 119 -13.72 -6.47 -16.64
C GLU A 119 -12.36 -5.82 -16.39
N LYS A 120 -11.46 -5.93 -17.41
CA LYS A 120 -10.19 -5.19 -17.42
C LYS A 120 -10.48 -3.69 -17.37
N GLN A 121 -10.25 -3.08 -16.22
CA GLN A 121 -10.35 -1.62 -16.11
C GLN A 121 -9.09 -0.99 -16.67
N ASN A 122 -9.23 0.02 -17.53
CA ASN A 122 -8.15 0.91 -17.93
C ASN A 122 -7.71 1.72 -16.71
N ASN A 123 -6.85 1.13 -15.89
CA ASN A 123 -6.27 1.80 -14.74
C ASN A 123 -5.02 2.57 -15.18
N THR A 124 -5.12 3.88 -15.24
CA THR A 124 -4.00 4.77 -15.59
C THR A 124 -3.05 5.01 -14.41
N ARG A 125 -3.41 4.56 -13.21
CA ARG A 125 -2.56 4.69 -12.02
C ARG A 125 -1.29 3.89 -12.15
N LYS A 126 -0.20 4.43 -11.63
CA LYS A 126 1.12 3.78 -11.64
C LYS A 126 1.49 3.31 -10.24
N GLY A 127 2.12 2.14 -10.16
CA GLY A 127 2.63 1.56 -8.92
C GLY A 127 4.13 1.29 -9.00
N LEU A 128 4.85 1.57 -7.91
CA LEU A 128 6.23 1.17 -7.72
C LEU A 128 6.33 0.38 -6.42
N PHE A 129 6.81 -0.85 -6.49
CA PHE A 129 7.12 -1.66 -5.32
C PHE A 129 8.63 -1.85 -5.18
N ILE A 130 9.17 -1.57 -3.99
CA ILE A 130 10.59 -1.72 -3.65
C ILE A 130 10.69 -2.72 -2.51
N SER A 131 11.54 -3.74 -2.67
CA SER A 131 11.82 -4.69 -1.60
C SER A 131 13.29 -5.00 -1.47
N VAL A 132 13.74 -5.21 -0.24
CA VAL A 132 15.12 -5.57 0.10
C VAL A 132 15.10 -6.77 1.04
N GLY A 133 15.82 -7.81 0.65
CA GLY A 133 16.05 -9.01 1.47
C GLY A 133 17.48 -9.06 1.99
N ALA A 134 17.68 -9.64 3.16
CA ALA A 134 18.99 -9.80 3.80
C ALA A 134 19.72 -11.10 3.39
N THR A 135 19.00 -12.08 2.88
CA THR A 135 19.55 -13.39 2.51
C THR A 135 19.69 -13.55 0.99
N LYS A 136 20.61 -14.42 0.57
CA LYS A 136 20.78 -14.81 -0.83
C LYS A 136 19.96 -16.08 -1.08
N GLY A 137 18.96 -16.00 -1.95
CA GLY A 137 18.17 -17.17 -2.35
C GLY A 137 17.41 -16.91 -3.64
N LYS A 138 17.39 -17.92 -4.54
CA LYS A 138 16.72 -17.78 -5.85
C LYS A 138 15.22 -17.48 -5.72
N LYS A 139 14.58 -17.92 -4.61
CA LYS A 139 13.13 -17.79 -4.36
C LYS A 139 12.78 -16.77 -3.27
N LEU A 140 13.72 -15.92 -2.87
CA LEU A 140 13.52 -15.01 -1.74
C LEU A 140 12.33 -14.05 -1.95
N PHE A 141 12.10 -13.63 -3.18
CA PHE A 141 11.08 -12.66 -3.54
C PHE A 141 9.78 -13.29 -4.10
N ASP A 142 9.72 -14.60 -4.27
CA ASP A 142 8.56 -15.26 -4.88
C ASP A 142 7.27 -14.97 -4.09
N GLY A 143 7.33 -15.02 -2.76
CA GLY A 143 6.18 -14.70 -1.92
C GLY A 143 5.71 -13.24 -2.03
N LEU A 144 6.61 -12.31 -2.38
CA LEU A 144 6.23 -10.92 -2.63
C LEU A 144 5.53 -10.73 -3.98
N LEU A 145 5.89 -11.53 -4.97
CA LEU A 145 5.27 -11.46 -6.30
C LEU A 145 3.86 -12.05 -6.30
N LEU A 146 3.53 -12.88 -5.30
CA LEU A 146 2.24 -13.52 -5.12
C LEU A 146 1.33 -12.79 -4.11
N THR A 147 1.86 -11.81 -3.38
CA THR A 147 1.11 -11.01 -2.41
C THR A 147 0.50 -9.78 -3.09
#